data_0654a1a4614abb2e1e486419a2247195
#
_entry.id   0654a1a4614abb2e1e486419a2247195
#
_cell.length_a   1.000
_cell.length_b   1.000
_cell.length_c   1.000
_cell.angle_alpha   90.00
_cell.angle_beta   90.00
_cell.angle_gamma   90.00
#
_symmetry.space_group_name_H-M   'P 1'
#
loop_
_entity.id
_entity.type
_entity.pdbx_description
1 polymer ?
#
loop_
_entity_poly.entity_id
_entity_poly.type
_entity_poly.pdbx_seq_one_letter_code
_entity_poly.pdbx_strand_id
1 'polypeptide(L)'
;MDVDDTPPSTKRRAAPKVLDSKTFKDGAIYLYRRAEYKKPTWFIRLKIPGAKGYVWQSSKTTDEYEAYKAAEDLYNQSLVRVLGGGKLHSKRISDGLKAYVTHLEPDRERLSIHYKILLAERLIPVFHGKTFDELDTALISRMVSKLTESSKKVRLSPNTVKRIFADLRTFLNWAVEQGYADKIPTFPKVIGEQGRRPHFNSEDWAKLTAFMRSRRKGCHGSVLRDREMLRNYVLILANTGIRVGEARTLKWRDLHKIHIKGDERQVAEVEGQEAAKPVTNLALTVSGKTGKREVVARTSETKKHFERILTLRKADLTDERSDIYGLKEVPLDGYVFCGIDGVPIGSFKKSFATLIQEAGVETDSFGQRRSLYSLRHTYATFRLHEGVNQYILAKNMGTSVAMLEAFYGHTSNILATDELTKSRERKTTHQKTRKVSALDWLSDA
;
A
#
# COMPACT_ATOMS: atom_id res chain seq x y z
N MET A 1 -40.17 -19.37 -30.93
CA MET A 1 -39.35 -20.44 -30.34
C MET A 1 -39.13 -20.05 -28.88
N ASP A 2 -40.07 -20.54 -28.06
CA ASP A 2 -40.08 -20.27 -26.63
C ASP A 2 -39.03 -21.16 -25.96
N VAL A 3 -38.08 -20.53 -25.30
CA VAL A 3 -37.10 -21.25 -24.47
C VAL A 3 -37.69 -21.39 -23.08
N ASP A 4 -38.01 -22.62 -22.75
CA ASP A 4 -38.60 -23.05 -21.45
C ASP A 4 -37.52 -22.96 -20.38
N ASP A 5 -37.57 -21.89 -19.57
CA ASP A 5 -36.64 -21.56 -18.50
C ASP A 5 -37.17 -22.07 -17.14
N THR A 6 -37.36 -23.37 -17.05
CA THR A 6 -37.74 -24.02 -15.80
C THR A 6 -36.47 -24.34 -14.98
N PRO A 7 -36.27 -23.79 -13.77
CA PRO A 7 -35.12 -24.10 -12.94
C PRO A 7 -35.15 -25.59 -12.52
N PRO A 8 -33.98 -26.27 -12.49
CA PRO A 8 -33.89 -27.67 -12.17
C PRO A 8 -34.46 -27.93 -10.75
N SER A 9 -35.46 -28.79 -10.65
CA SER A 9 -36.07 -29.21 -9.42
C SER A 9 -35.01 -29.80 -8.46
N THR A 10 -34.75 -29.14 -7.34
CA THR A 10 -33.98 -29.68 -6.24
C THR A 10 -34.70 -30.94 -5.70
N LYS A 11 -34.20 -32.12 -6.06
CA LYS A 11 -34.66 -33.40 -5.51
C LYS A 11 -34.61 -33.29 -3.98
N ARG A 12 -35.75 -33.22 -3.34
CA ARG A 12 -35.87 -33.36 -1.89
C ARG A 12 -35.27 -34.70 -1.48
N ARG A 13 -34.12 -34.67 -0.79
CA ARG A 13 -33.55 -35.90 -0.21
C ARG A 13 -34.58 -36.53 0.70
N ALA A 14 -34.82 -37.81 0.51
CA ALA A 14 -35.73 -38.58 1.38
C ALA A 14 -35.31 -38.41 2.85
N ALA A 15 -36.27 -38.31 3.73
CA ALA A 15 -36.01 -38.16 5.16
C ALA A 15 -35.14 -39.34 5.65
N PRO A 16 -34.09 -39.11 6.44
CA PRO A 16 -33.17 -40.16 6.90
C PRO A 16 -33.98 -41.18 7.74
N LYS A 17 -33.79 -42.47 7.46
CA LYS A 17 -34.45 -43.55 8.22
C LYS A 17 -33.86 -43.59 9.64
N VAL A 18 -34.70 -43.27 10.64
CA VAL A 18 -34.33 -43.25 12.06
C VAL A 18 -34.38 -44.68 12.59
N LEU A 19 -33.32 -45.18 13.20
CA LEU A 19 -33.22 -46.48 13.85
C LEU A 19 -33.79 -46.45 15.26
N ASP A 20 -33.45 -45.40 16.01
CA ASP A 20 -33.81 -45.23 17.40
C ASP A 20 -33.87 -43.73 17.71
N SER A 21 -34.76 -43.35 18.63
CA SER A 21 -34.87 -41.94 19.04
C SER A 21 -35.38 -41.81 20.46
N LYS A 22 -34.89 -40.79 21.17
CA LYS A 22 -35.28 -40.42 22.52
C LYS A 22 -35.50 -38.91 22.63
N THR A 23 -36.46 -38.54 23.45
CA THR A 23 -36.84 -37.16 23.66
C THR A 23 -36.77 -36.81 25.15
N PHE A 24 -36.18 -35.67 25.46
CA PHE A 24 -35.97 -35.16 26.81
C PHE A 24 -36.39 -33.69 26.91
N LYS A 25 -36.59 -33.18 28.15
CA LYS A 25 -36.97 -31.78 28.44
C LYS A 25 -38.15 -31.33 27.61
N ASP A 26 -39.28 -32.06 27.69
CA ASP A 26 -40.54 -31.72 27.02
C ASP A 26 -40.42 -31.50 25.50
N GLY A 27 -39.56 -32.29 24.85
CA GLY A 27 -39.32 -32.20 23.41
C GLY A 27 -38.24 -31.22 22.98
N ALA A 28 -37.61 -30.55 23.93
CA ALA A 28 -36.53 -29.59 23.62
C ALA A 28 -35.24 -30.28 23.18
N ILE A 29 -34.97 -31.49 23.70
CA ILE A 29 -33.81 -32.32 23.31
C ILE A 29 -34.31 -33.57 22.62
N TYR A 30 -33.90 -33.81 21.38
CA TYR A 30 -34.20 -35.00 20.60
C TYR A 30 -32.92 -35.67 20.15
N LEU A 31 -32.67 -36.87 20.65
CA LEU A 31 -31.60 -37.74 20.24
C LEU A 31 -32.09 -38.78 19.26
N TYR A 32 -31.34 -39.07 18.21
CA TYR A 32 -31.70 -40.08 17.23
C TYR A 32 -30.49 -40.72 16.55
N ARG A 33 -30.64 -41.97 16.11
CA ARG A 33 -29.67 -42.70 15.32
C ARG A 33 -30.17 -42.85 13.90
N ARG A 34 -29.25 -42.81 12.94
CA ARG A 34 -29.55 -42.98 11.52
C ARG A 34 -29.11 -44.34 11.03
N ALA A 35 -29.93 -44.98 10.21
CA ALA A 35 -29.67 -46.31 9.62
C ALA A 35 -28.52 -46.28 8.60
N GLU A 36 -28.21 -45.12 8.06
CA GLU A 36 -27.26 -44.94 6.94
C GLU A 36 -25.78 -45.02 7.37
N TYR A 37 -25.51 -45.00 8.68
CA TYR A 37 -24.13 -44.98 9.19
C TYR A 37 -23.72 -46.35 9.73
N LYS A 38 -22.53 -46.86 9.31
CA LYS A 38 -21.95 -48.12 9.76
C LYS A 38 -21.71 -48.14 11.30
N LYS A 39 -21.44 -46.99 11.92
CA LYS A 39 -21.39 -46.83 13.38
C LYS A 39 -22.62 -46.04 13.81
N PRO A 40 -23.50 -46.56 14.65
CA PRO A 40 -24.75 -45.92 15.06
C PRO A 40 -24.50 -44.84 16.11
N THR A 41 -23.81 -43.76 15.72
CA THR A 41 -23.61 -42.58 16.60
C THR A 41 -24.92 -41.84 16.79
N TRP A 42 -25.12 -41.28 17.99
CA TRP A 42 -26.27 -40.44 18.29
C TRP A 42 -26.13 -39.06 17.61
N PHE A 43 -27.24 -38.58 17.09
CA PHE A 43 -27.42 -37.22 16.59
C PHE A 43 -28.31 -36.43 17.55
N ILE A 44 -27.97 -35.18 17.77
CA ILE A 44 -28.65 -34.26 18.65
C ILE A 44 -29.46 -33.29 17.78
N ARG A 45 -30.75 -33.10 18.12
CA ARG A 45 -31.56 -32.01 17.61
C ARG A 45 -32.17 -31.28 18.81
N LEU A 46 -31.89 -29.97 18.91
CA LEU A 46 -32.40 -29.14 20.01
C LEU A 46 -33.36 -28.10 19.50
N LYS A 47 -34.44 -27.88 20.27
CA LYS A 47 -35.35 -26.75 20.08
C LYS A 47 -35.16 -25.80 21.27
N ILE A 48 -34.67 -24.58 20.99
CA ILE A 48 -34.41 -23.60 22.04
C ILE A 48 -35.59 -22.64 22.15
N PRO A 49 -36.14 -22.41 23.34
CA PRO A 49 -37.22 -21.44 23.57
C PRO A 49 -36.79 -20.04 23.09
N GLY A 50 -37.68 -19.33 22.42
CA GLY A 50 -37.38 -17.97 21.89
C GLY A 50 -36.60 -17.92 20.59
N ALA A 51 -36.09 -19.05 20.08
CA ALA A 51 -35.36 -19.09 18.83
C ALA A 51 -36.12 -19.75 17.69
N LYS A 52 -35.92 -19.27 16.43
CA LYS A 52 -36.46 -19.93 15.22
C LYS A 52 -35.47 -20.99 14.73
N GLY A 53 -35.96 -22.23 14.51
CA GLY A 53 -35.17 -23.34 13.98
C GLY A 53 -34.68 -24.33 15.04
N TYR A 54 -33.77 -25.22 14.65
CA TYR A 54 -33.21 -26.28 15.47
C TYR A 54 -31.72 -26.31 15.42
N VAL A 55 -31.04 -26.63 16.54
CA VAL A 55 -29.61 -26.96 16.53
C VAL A 55 -29.42 -28.43 16.18
N TRP A 56 -28.53 -28.75 15.26
CA TRP A 56 -28.22 -30.09 14.79
C TRP A 56 -26.73 -30.37 14.95
N GLN A 57 -26.43 -31.45 15.70
CA GLN A 57 -25.02 -31.85 15.89
C GLN A 57 -24.92 -33.36 16.08
N SER A 58 -23.77 -33.96 15.68
CA SER A 58 -23.43 -35.33 16.07
C SER A 58 -22.88 -35.32 17.50
N SER A 59 -23.33 -36.26 18.36
CA SER A 59 -22.74 -36.43 19.69
C SER A 59 -21.34 -37.03 19.64
N LYS A 60 -20.94 -37.62 18.49
CA LYS A 60 -19.71 -38.37 18.27
C LYS A 60 -19.54 -39.64 19.15
N THR A 61 -20.54 -40.01 19.89
CA THR A 61 -20.55 -41.19 20.71
C THR A 61 -21.69 -42.14 20.32
N THR A 62 -21.53 -43.41 20.60
CA THR A 62 -22.55 -44.45 20.50
C THR A 62 -23.23 -44.71 21.85
N ASP A 63 -22.70 -44.22 22.94
CA ASP A 63 -23.26 -44.29 24.28
C ASP A 63 -24.34 -43.25 24.44
N GLU A 64 -25.49 -43.68 24.99
CA GLU A 64 -26.68 -42.85 25.13
C GLU A 64 -26.53 -41.78 26.20
N TYR A 65 -25.95 -42.17 27.35
CA TYR A 65 -25.79 -41.25 28.46
C TYR A 65 -24.79 -40.13 28.14
N GLU A 66 -23.69 -40.47 27.54
CA GLU A 66 -22.74 -39.46 27.04
C GLU A 66 -23.35 -38.54 25.97
N ALA A 67 -24.19 -39.09 25.07
CA ALA A 67 -24.90 -38.32 24.06
C ALA A 67 -25.93 -37.36 24.70
N TYR A 68 -26.64 -37.84 25.74
CA TYR A 68 -27.56 -36.99 26.50
C TYR A 68 -26.84 -35.85 27.21
N LYS A 69 -25.76 -36.15 27.91
CA LYS A 69 -24.91 -35.16 28.59
C LYS A 69 -24.41 -34.08 27.62
N ALA A 70 -23.87 -34.49 26.47
CA ALA A 70 -23.42 -33.57 25.42
C ALA A 70 -24.59 -32.73 24.86
N ALA A 71 -25.78 -33.31 24.73
CA ALA A 71 -26.97 -32.59 24.28
C ALA A 71 -27.50 -31.59 25.33
N GLU A 72 -27.43 -31.93 26.61
CA GLU A 72 -27.79 -31.04 27.70
C GLU A 72 -26.84 -29.84 27.82
N ASP A 73 -25.54 -30.07 27.75
CA ASP A 73 -24.55 -29.02 27.74
C ASP A 73 -24.76 -28.06 26.54
N LEU A 74 -24.97 -28.62 25.35
CA LEU A 74 -25.25 -27.83 24.13
C LEU A 74 -26.57 -27.05 24.23
N TYR A 75 -27.62 -27.65 24.85
CA TYR A 75 -28.88 -26.99 25.11
C TYR A 75 -28.71 -25.79 26.05
N ASN A 76 -28.05 -25.98 27.18
CA ASN A 76 -27.81 -24.93 28.16
C ASN A 76 -26.98 -23.79 27.58
N GLN A 77 -25.90 -24.09 26.84
CA GLN A 77 -25.09 -23.07 26.11
C GLN A 77 -25.97 -22.30 25.10
N SER A 78 -26.78 -23.01 24.32
CA SER A 78 -27.63 -22.38 23.30
C SER A 78 -28.73 -21.53 23.95
N LEU A 79 -29.30 -21.97 25.07
CA LEU A 79 -30.31 -21.24 25.82
C LEU A 79 -29.76 -19.94 26.40
N VAL A 80 -28.60 -20.00 27.10
CA VAL A 80 -27.91 -18.82 27.64
C VAL A 80 -27.62 -17.83 26.54
N ARG A 81 -27.17 -18.30 25.38
CA ARG A 81 -26.88 -17.47 24.22
C ARG A 81 -28.12 -16.75 23.71
N VAL A 82 -29.23 -17.46 23.53
CA VAL A 82 -30.49 -16.88 23.02
C VAL A 82 -31.09 -15.90 24.04
N LEU A 83 -31.05 -16.23 25.34
CA LEU A 83 -31.46 -15.32 26.41
C LEU A 83 -30.62 -14.04 26.49
N GLY A 84 -29.34 -14.15 26.15
CA GLY A 84 -28.43 -13.01 26.01
C GLY A 84 -28.60 -12.19 24.71
N GLY A 85 -29.62 -12.49 23.90
CA GLY A 85 -29.88 -11.79 22.63
C GLY A 85 -29.08 -12.30 21.42
N GLY A 86 -28.28 -13.36 21.59
CA GLY A 86 -27.50 -13.97 20.51
C GLY A 86 -28.33 -14.83 19.57
N LYS A 87 -27.87 -15.06 18.34
CA LYS A 87 -28.51 -15.90 17.33
C LYS A 87 -28.24 -17.39 17.57
N LEU A 88 -29.23 -18.25 17.32
CA LEU A 88 -29.12 -19.71 17.50
C LEU A 88 -28.02 -20.31 16.61
N HIS A 89 -27.86 -19.82 15.42
CA HIS A 89 -26.83 -20.28 14.47
C HIS A 89 -25.77 -19.20 14.23
N SER A 90 -24.55 -19.58 14.44
CA SER A 90 -23.43 -18.72 14.09
C SER A 90 -23.20 -18.74 12.58
N LYS A 91 -23.01 -17.57 12.00
CA LYS A 91 -22.68 -17.42 10.58
C LYS A 91 -21.24 -17.89 10.34
N ARG A 92 -20.97 -18.48 9.18
CA ARG A 92 -19.60 -18.79 8.76
C ARG A 92 -18.85 -17.50 8.49
N ILE A 93 -17.58 -17.43 8.93
CA ILE A 93 -16.72 -16.26 8.69
C ILE A 93 -16.57 -16.00 7.20
N SER A 94 -16.44 -17.06 6.38
CA SER A 94 -16.36 -16.94 4.91
C SER A 94 -17.59 -16.25 4.28
N ASP A 95 -18.79 -16.52 4.82
CA ASP A 95 -20.02 -15.92 4.30
C ASP A 95 -20.17 -14.47 4.77
N GLY A 96 -19.70 -14.18 5.99
CA GLY A 96 -19.57 -12.82 6.49
C GLY A 96 -18.61 -11.98 5.66
N LEU A 97 -17.45 -12.55 5.31
CA LEU A 97 -16.46 -11.90 4.44
C LEU A 97 -17.02 -11.56 3.05
N LYS A 98 -17.75 -12.49 2.43
CA LYS A 98 -18.43 -12.26 1.14
C LYS A 98 -19.45 -11.12 1.25
N ALA A 99 -20.30 -11.15 2.29
CA ALA A 99 -21.28 -10.10 2.54
C ALA A 99 -20.62 -8.72 2.77
N TYR A 100 -19.47 -8.70 3.46
CA TYR A 100 -18.69 -7.46 3.66
C TYR A 100 -18.13 -6.89 2.36
N VAL A 101 -17.65 -7.74 1.44
CA VAL A 101 -17.22 -7.29 0.10
C VAL A 101 -18.37 -6.64 -0.65
N THR A 102 -19.54 -7.29 -0.67
CA THR A 102 -20.74 -6.73 -1.30
C THR A 102 -21.16 -5.40 -0.67
N HIS A 103 -21.05 -5.27 0.66
CA HIS A 103 -21.31 -4.01 1.36
C HIS A 103 -20.35 -2.88 0.93
N LEU A 104 -19.10 -3.20 0.57
CA LEU A 104 -18.10 -2.21 0.16
C LEU A 104 -18.13 -1.86 -1.36
N GLU A 105 -18.81 -2.68 -2.17
CA GLU A 105 -18.83 -2.51 -3.65
C GLU A 105 -19.33 -1.14 -4.13
N PRO A 106 -20.40 -0.53 -3.56
CA PRO A 106 -20.92 0.75 -4.06
C PRO A 106 -19.93 1.91 -3.95
N ASP A 107 -19.02 1.87 -2.97
CA ASP A 107 -18.20 3.03 -2.62
C ASP A 107 -16.75 2.96 -3.10
N ARG A 108 -16.22 1.77 -3.52
CA ARG A 108 -14.77 1.63 -3.68
C ARG A 108 -14.34 0.52 -4.65
N GLU A 109 -14.51 0.70 -5.92
CA GLU A 109 -14.07 -0.23 -6.98
C GLU A 109 -12.61 -0.73 -6.83
N ARG A 110 -11.67 0.15 -6.47
CA ARG A 110 -10.26 -0.20 -6.23
C ARG A 110 -10.01 -1.00 -4.95
N LEU A 111 -10.77 -0.76 -3.89
CA LEU A 111 -10.67 -1.50 -2.64
C LEU A 111 -11.32 -2.88 -2.77
N SER A 112 -12.37 -3.00 -3.57
CA SER A 112 -13.03 -4.28 -3.83
C SER A 112 -12.08 -5.28 -4.49
N ILE A 113 -11.27 -4.86 -5.47
CA ILE A 113 -10.28 -5.73 -6.14
C ILE A 113 -9.20 -6.21 -5.15
N HIS A 114 -8.63 -5.30 -4.36
CA HIS A 114 -7.62 -5.66 -3.36
C HIS A 114 -8.20 -6.58 -2.27
N TYR A 115 -9.41 -6.28 -1.80
CA TYR A 115 -10.13 -7.12 -0.85
C TYR A 115 -10.51 -8.48 -1.45
N LYS A 116 -10.99 -8.55 -2.70
CA LYS A 116 -11.29 -9.82 -3.39
C LYS A 116 -10.07 -10.72 -3.42
N ILE A 117 -8.89 -10.19 -3.76
CA ILE A 117 -7.63 -10.93 -3.76
C ILE A 117 -7.23 -11.35 -2.34
N LEU A 118 -7.26 -10.42 -1.37
CA LEU A 118 -6.94 -10.71 0.03
C LEU A 118 -7.85 -11.79 0.60
N LEU A 119 -9.14 -11.70 0.34
CA LEU A 119 -10.15 -12.63 0.82
C LEU A 119 -10.00 -14.01 0.18
N ALA A 120 -9.98 -14.07 -1.16
CA ALA A 120 -9.97 -15.33 -1.90
C ALA A 120 -8.69 -16.13 -1.66
N GLU A 121 -7.53 -15.45 -1.67
CA GLU A 121 -6.24 -16.13 -1.63
C GLU A 121 -5.68 -16.32 -0.22
N ARG A 122 -6.07 -15.49 0.74
CA ARG A 122 -5.41 -15.46 2.04
C ARG A 122 -6.33 -15.69 3.23
N LEU A 123 -7.48 -15.04 3.31
CA LEU A 123 -8.37 -15.13 4.48
C LEU A 123 -9.38 -16.27 4.38
N ILE A 124 -10.07 -16.45 3.25
CA ILE A 124 -11.06 -17.52 3.09
C ILE A 124 -10.46 -18.91 3.35
N PRO A 125 -9.26 -19.26 2.82
CA PRO A 125 -8.67 -20.58 3.10
C PRO A 125 -8.34 -20.80 4.58
N VAL A 126 -7.95 -19.77 5.31
CA VAL A 126 -7.61 -19.87 6.73
C VAL A 126 -8.86 -20.07 7.59
N PHE A 127 -9.95 -19.36 7.25
CA PHE A 127 -11.23 -19.43 7.96
C PHE A 127 -12.20 -20.45 7.36
N HIS A 128 -11.72 -21.33 6.46
CA HIS A 128 -12.59 -22.33 5.84
C HIS A 128 -13.30 -23.20 6.89
N GLY A 129 -14.63 -23.28 6.79
CA GLY A 129 -15.46 -24.05 7.71
C GLY A 129 -15.65 -23.44 9.10
N LYS A 130 -14.98 -22.34 9.43
CA LYS A 130 -15.06 -21.68 10.74
C LYS A 130 -16.25 -20.74 10.84
N THR A 131 -16.84 -20.68 12.03
CA THR A 131 -17.94 -19.77 12.40
C THR A 131 -17.42 -18.62 13.27
N PHE A 132 -18.21 -17.57 13.43
CA PHE A 132 -17.84 -16.44 14.30
C PHE A 132 -17.72 -16.84 15.77
N ASP A 133 -18.39 -17.89 16.23
CA ASP A 133 -18.28 -18.40 17.60
C ASP A 133 -16.93 -19.06 17.89
N GLU A 134 -16.29 -19.61 16.84
CA GLU A 134 -14.99 -20.22 16.93
C GLU A 134 -13.85 -19.19 16.80
N LEU A 135 -14.21 -17.89 16.64
CA LEU A 135 -13.26 -16.82 16.43
C LEU A 135 -12.66 -16.37 17.78
N ASP A 136 -11.49 -16.89 18.08
CA ASP A 136 -10.72 -16.57 19.27
C ASP A 136 -9.30 -16.08 18.93
N THR A 137 -8.55 -15.64 19.93
CA THR A 137 -7.16 -15.22 19.81
C THR A 137 -6.26 -16.34 19.28
N ALA A 138 -6.55 -17.60 19.65
CA ALA A 138 -5.78 -18.75 19.20
C ALA A 138 -5.97 -19.02 17.70
N LEU A 139 -7.18 -18.85 17.18
CA LEU A 139 -7.46 -18.97 15.75
C LEU A 139 -6.72 -17.87 14.96
N ILE A 140 -6.73 -16.62 15.46
CA ILE A 140 -5.99 -15.51 14.84
C ILE A 140 -4.48 -15.78 14.88
N SER A 141 -3.94 -16.27 15.97
CA SER A 141 -2.52 -16.63 16.08
C SER A 141 -2.13 -17.73 15.09
N ARG A 142 -2.93 -18.79 14.97
CA ARG A 142 -2.75 -19.84 13.95
C ARG A 142 -2.83 -19.31 12.51
N MET A 143 -3.68 -18.30 12.28
CA MET A 143 -3.72 -17.61 10.98
C MET A 143 -2.40 -16.94 10.65
N VAL A 144 -1.75 -16.28 11.63
CA VAL A 144 -0.44 -15.64 11.44
C VAL A 144 0.59 -16.69 11.04
N SER A 145 0.69 -17.79 11.78
CA SER A 145 1.62 -18.89 11.46
C SER A 145 1.39 -19.38 10.02
N LYS A 146 0.15 -19.68 9.64
CA LYS A 146 -0.17 -20.10 8.26
C LYS A 146 0.19 -19.05 7.20
N LEU A 147 0.02 -17.76 7.48
CA LEU A 147 0.36 -16.69 6.54
C LEU A 147 1.88 -16.46 6.44
N THR A 148 2.62 -16.73 7.53
CA THR A 148 4.07 -16.57 7.57
C THR A 148 4.82 -17.83 7.12
N GLU A 149 4.25 -19.02 7.33
CA GLU A 149 4.81 -20.33 6.97
C GLU A 149 4.44 -20.79 5.56
N SER A 150 3.56 -20.07 4.87
CA SER A 150 3.06 -20.48 3.56
C SER A 150 4.20 -20.85 2.61
N SER A 151 4.25 -22.10 2.25
CA SER A 151 5.28 -22.81 1.46
C SER A 151 5.46 -22.34 0.01
N LYS A 152 4.71 -21.33 -0.43
CA LYS A 152 4.80 -20.73 -1.74
C LYS A 152 5.71 -19.50 -1.73
N LYS A 153 7.02 -19.75 -1.80
CA LYS A 153 8.10 -18.84 -2.26
C LYS A 153 8.32 -17.50 -1.55
N VAL A 154 7.41 -16.91 -0.78
CA VAL A 154 7.64 -15.61 -0.12
C VAL A 154 6.97 -15.57 1.26
N ARG A 155 7.79 -15.57 2.30
CA ARG A 155 7.37 -15.25 3.66
C ARG A 155 6.82 -13.81 3.70
N LEU A 156 5.63 -13.61 4.25
CA LEU A 156 5.07 -12.27 4.39
C LEU A 156 5.88 -11.44 5.38
N SER A 157 6.16 -10.18 5.01
CA SER A 157 6.82 -9.27 5.93
C SER A 157 5.91 -8.93 7.13
N PRO A 158 6.48 -8.64 8.32
CA PRO A 158 5.71 -8.22 9.50
C PRO A 158 4.77 -7.03 9.21
N ASN A 159 5.20 -6.10 8.37
CA ASN A 159 4.38 -4.95 7.96
C ASN A 159 3.16 -5.36 7.12
N THR A 160 3.31 -6.39 6.28
CA THR A 160 2.18 -6.96 5.52
C THR A 160 1.19 -7.64 6.46
N VAL A 161 1.66 -8.39 7.47
CA VAL A 161 0.81 -9.01 8.48
C VAL A 161 0.06 -7.96 9.30
N LYS A 162 0.72 -6.88 9.72
CA LYS A 162 0.06 -5.74 10.39
C LYS A 162 -1.08 -5.15 9.57
N ARG A 163 -0.87 -5.01 8.26
CA ARG A 163 -1.91 -4.51 7.35
C ARG A 163 -3.09 -5.48 7.26
N ILE A 164 -2.82 -6.78 7.12
CA ILE A 164 -3.86 -7.81 7.12
C ILE A 164 -4.67 -7.77 8.42
N PHE A 165 -4.02 -7.56 9.56
CA PHE A 165 -4.71 -7.40 10.84
C PHE A 165 -5.57 -6.15 10.92
N ALA A 166 -5.11 -5.02 10.39
CA ALA A 166 -5.91 -3.80 10.32
C ALA A 166 -7.18 -4.03 9.48
N ASP A 167 -7.02 -4.64 8.31
CA ASP A 167 -8.13 -4.97 7.42
C ASP A 167 -9.10 -5.96 8.08
N LEU A 168 -8.58 -6.99 8.76
CA LEU A 168 -9.38 -7.97 9.48
C LEU A 168 -10.16 -7.33 10.65
N ARG A 169 -9.54 -6.42 11.42
CA ARG A 169 -10.25 -5.68 12.48
C ARG A 169 -11.41 -4.85 11.93
N THR A 170 -11.19 -4.18 10.80
CA THR A 170 -12.25 -3.38 10.16
C THR A 170 -13.42 -4.27 9.75
N PHE A 171 -13.15 -5.44 9.17
CA PHE A 171 -14.17 -6.44 8.87
C PHE A 171 -14.90 -6.94 10.14
N LEU A 172 -14.16 -7.25 11.21
CA LEU A 172 -14.75 -7.76 12.44
C LEU A 172 -15.60 -6.71 13.18
N ASN A 173 -15.19 -5.42 13.14
CA ASN A 173 -16.03 -4.33 13.64
C ASN A 173 -17.37 -4.31 12.92
N TRP A 174 -17.37 -4.34 11.60
CA TRP A 174 -18.58 -4.42 10.79
C TRP A 174 -19.39 -5.69 11.12
N ALA A 175 -18.73 -6.82 11.31
CA ALA A 175 -19.42 -8.08 11.66
C ALA A 175 -20.11 -8.03 13.03
N VAL A 176 -19.52 -7.31 14.00
CA VAL A 176 -20.15 -7.03 15.30
C VAL A 176 -21.37 -6.11 15.13
N GLU A 177 -21.25 -5.04 14.36
CA GLU A 177 -22.37 -4.13 14.03
C GLU A 177 -23.52 -4.87 13.35
N GLN A 178 -23.22 -5.87 12.51
CA GLN A 178 -24.24 -6.73 11.87
C GLN A 178 -24.77 -7.85 12.80
N GLY A 179 -24.27 -7.94 14.03
CA GLY A 179 -24.65 -9.01 14.97
C GLY A 179 -24.21 -10.41 14.52
N TYR A 180 -23.11 -10.52 13.75
CA TYR A 180 -22.52 -11.82 13.38
C TYR A 180 -21.54 -12.32 14.42
N ALA A 181 -20.92 -11.42 15.17
CA ALA A 181 -20.03 -11.70 16.29
C ALA A 181 -20.41 -10.84 17.49
N ASP A 182 -20.20 -11.34 18.70
CA ASP A 182 -20.51 -10.61 19.93
C ASP A 182 -19.37 -9.64 20.30
N LYS A 183 -18.16 -10.02 20.02
CA LYS A 183 -16.94 -9.24 20.33
C LYS A 183 -15.80 -9.55 19.36
N ILE A 184 -14.84 -8.63 19.31
CA ILE A 184 -13.62 -8.83 18.56
C ILE A 184 -12.56 -9.46 19.47
N PRO A 185 -11.92 -10.57 19.07
CA PRO A 185 -10.86 -11.18 19.85
C PRO A 185 -9.60 -10.31 19.87
N THR A 186 -8.78 -10.50 20.88
CA THR A 186 -7.47 -9.85 20.99
C THR A 186 -6.54 -10.33 19.87
N PHE A 187 -5.87 -9.41 19.20
CA PHE A 187 -4.89 -9.72 18.16
C PHE A 187 -3.49 -9.83 18.76
N PRO A 188 -2.69 -10.80 18.33
CA PRO A 188 -1.30 -10.90 18.74
C PRO A 188 -0.52 -9.66 18.28
N LYS A 189 0.44 -9.24 19.10
CA LYS A 189 1.32 -8.11 18.79
C LYS A 189 2.32 -8.53 17.70
N VAL A 190 2.24 -7.86 16.54
CA VAL A 190 3.23 -8.03 15.47
C VAL A 190 4.17 -6.83 15.50
N ILE A 191 5.45 -7.07 15.74
CA ILE A 191 6.47 -6.02 15.70
C ILE A 191 6.83 -5.79 14.24
N GLY A 192 6.60 -4.57 13.74
CA GLY A 192 6.98 -4.20 12.38
C GLY A 192 8.45 -3.84 12.30
N GLU A 193 9.07 -4.17 11.21
CA GLU A 193 10.43 -3.73 10.92
C GLU A 193 10.38 -2.34 10.29
N GLN A 194 11.11 -1.41 10.90
CA GLN A 194 11.34 -0.08 10.34
C GLN A 194 12.60 -0.17 9.48
N GLY A 195 12.45 -0.63 8.24
CA GLY A 195 13.56 -0.77 7.31
C GLY A 195 14.03 0.59 6.79
N ARG A 196 15.36 0.76 6.67
CA ARG A 196 15.98 1.87 5.93
C ARG A 196 15.47 1.87 4.49
N ARG A 197 15.29 3.04 3.92
CA ARG A 197 14.83 3.19 2.54
C ARG A 197 16.03 3.36 1.61
N PRO A 198 16.22 2.48 0.60
CA PRO A 198 17.34 2.61 -0.33
C PRO A 198 17.22 3.91 -1.14
N HIS A 199 18.32 4.63 -1.25
CA HIS A 199 18.46 5.84 -2.06
C HIS A 199 19.76 5.77 -2.87
N PHE A 200 19.96 6.69 -3.80
CA PHE A 200 21.22 6.85 -4.52
C PHE A 200 22.11 7.82 -3.75
N ASN A 201 23.33 7.42 -3.46
CA ASN A 201 24.39 8.33 -3.03
C ASN A 201 24.89 9.17 -4.24
N SER A 202 25.76 10.13 -4.03
CA SER A 202 26.25 11.02 -5.09
C SER A 202 27.01 10.26 -6.19
N GLU A 203 27.77 9.23 -5.83
CA GLU A 203 28.54 8.43 -6.78
C GLU A 203 27.63 7.58 -7.67
N ASP A 204 26.71 6.80 -7.07
CA ASP A 204 25.76 5.97 -7.81
C ASP A 204 24.80 6.82 -8.66
N TRP A 205 24.43 8.02 -8.16
CA TRP A 205 23.65 8.97 -8.93
C TRP A 205 24.41 9.49 -10.16
N ALA A 206 25.69 9.79 -10.01
CA ALA A 206 26.55 10.19 -11.13
C ALA A 206 26.70 9.06 -12.15
N LYS A 207 26.95 7.81 -11.72
CA LYS A 207 26.99 6.62 -12.59
C LYS A 207 25.69 6.46 -13.37
N LEU A 208 24.54 6.49 -12.68
CA LEU A 208 23.22 6.35 -13.32
C LEU A 208 22.97 7.45 -14.35
N THR A 209 23.28 8.70 -14.03
CA THR A 209 23.05 9.83 -14.95
C THR A 209 23.96 9.80 -16.15
N ALA A 210 25.21 9.37 -15.99
CA ALA A 210 26.16 9.16 -17.09
C ALA A 210 25.68 8.00 -18.00
N PHE A 211 25.27 6.88 -17.39
CA PHE A 211 24.77 5.73 -18.13
C PHE A 211 23.49 6.08 -18.93
N MET A 212 22.54 6.79 -18.35
CA MET A 212 21.36 7.25 -19.08
C MET A 212 21.69 8.14 -20.29
N ARG A 213 22.79 8.88 -20.27
CA ARG A 213 23.27 9.67 -21.42
C ARG A 213 23.84 8.78 -22.51
N SER A 214 24.69 7.82 -22.16
CA SER A 214 25.36 6.91 -23.13
C SER A 214 24.36 5.94 -23.76
N ARG A 215 23.36 5.44 -22.99
CA ARG A 215 22.36 4.47 -23.44
C ARG A 215 21.49 4.95 -24.62
N ARG A 216 21.45 6.26 -24.87
CA ARG A 216 20.73 6.88 -26.00
C ARG A 216 21.48 6.83 -27.31
N LYS A 217 22.81 6.73 -27.26
CA LYS A 217 23.64 6.76 -28.46
C LYS A 217 23.31 5.57 -29.37
N GLY A 218 23.18 5.82 -30.67
CA GLY A 218 22.85 4.81 -31.66
C GLY A 218 21.41 4.28 -31.63
N CYS A 219 20.51 4.90 -30.87
CA CYS A 219 19.09 4.52 -30.84
C CYS A 219 18.26 5.44 -31.73
N HIS A 220 17.24 4.86 -32.37
CA HIS A 220 16.33 5.55 -33.27
C HIS A 220 14.87 5.16 -32.98
N GLY A 221 13.94 5.93 -33.55
CA GLY A 221 12.50 5.64 -33.52
C GLY A 221 11.95 5.46 -32.08
N SER A 222 11.11 4.47 -31.90
CA SER A 222 10.40 4.20 -30.65
C SER A 222 11.35 3.89 -29.48
N VAL A 223 12.47 3.21 -29.75
CA VAL A 223 13.47 2.88 -28.71
C VAL A 223 14.11 4.14 -28.13
N LEU A 224 14.47 5.10 -28.98
CA LEU A 224 15.01 6.39 -28.53
C LEU A 224 13.96 7.16 -27.75
N ARG A 225 12.70 7.22 -28.24
CA ARG A 225 11.60 7.88 -27.56
C ARG A 225 11.38 7.32 -26.14
N ASP A 226 11.33 6.01 -25.99
CA ASP A 226 11.10 5.35 -24.70
C ASP A 226 12.29 5.58 -23.74
N ARG A 227 13.53 5.54 -24.24
CA ARG A 227 14.72 5.81 -23.43
C ARG A 227 14.78 7.26 -22.99
N GLU A 228 14.41 8.21 -23.85
CA GLU A 228 14.31 9.63 -23.49
C GLU A 228 13.19 9.89 -22.48
N MET A 229 12.03 9.28 -22.67
CA MET A 229 10.90 9.39 -21.74
C MET A 229 11.30 8.87 -20.35
N LEU A 230 11.88 7.67 -20.27
CA LEU A 230 12.35 7.10 -19.00
C LEU A 230 13.44 7.97 -18.34
N ARG A 231 14.42 8.44 -19.12
CA ARG A 231 15.48 9.29 -18.60
C ARG A 231 14.95 10.57 -17.97
N ASN A 232 14.09 11.28 -18.68
CA ASN A 232 13.55 12.55 -18.19
C ASN A 232 12.59 12.30 -17.01
N TYR A 233 11.81 11.20 -17.02
CA TYR A 233 11.01 10.76 -15.88
C TYR A 233 11.85 10.56 -14.61
N VAL A 234 12.97 9.82 -14.70
CA VAL A 234 13.90 9.58 -13.57
C VAL A 234 14.46 10.90 -13.03
N LEU A 235 14.91 11.78 -13.92
CA LEU A 235 15.50 13.08 -13.55
C LEU A 235 14.45 14.01 -12.92
N ILE A 236 13.21 14.04 -13.42
CA ILE A 236 12.13 14.83 -12.84
C ILE A 236 11.79 14.33 -11.45
N LEU A 237 11.62 13.02 -11.25
CA LEU A 237 11.30 12.46 -9.92
C LEU A 237 12.41 12.77 -8.90
N ALA A 238 13.68 12.67 -9.28
CA ALA A 238 14.82 12.96 -8.42
C ALA A 238 15.00 14.45 -8.12
N ASN A 239 14.42 15.35 -8.93
CA ASN A 239 14.50 16.80 -8.74
C ASN A 239 13.22 17.43 -8.17
N THR A 240 12.13 16.67 -8.05
CA THR A 240 10.85 17.17 -7.51
C THR A 240 10.39 16.39 -6.28
N GLY A 241 10.86 15.15 -6.12
CA GLY A 241 10.45 14.28 -5.03
C GLY A 241 8.96 13.88 -5.07
N ILE A 242 8.23 14.10 -6.18
CA ILE A 242 6.83 13.69 -6.32
C ILE A 242 6.70 12.17 -6.26
N ARG A 243 5.51 11.69 -5.86
CA ARG A 243 5.24 10.24 -5.85
C ARG A 243 5.05 9.72 -7.28
N VAL A 244 5.44 8.46 -7.50
CA VAL A 244 5.23 7.76 -8.79
C VAL A 244 3.76 7.84 -9.26
N GLY A 245 2.81 7.72 -8.34
CA GLY A 245 1.38 7.85 -8.66
C GLY A 245 0.96 9.25 -9.07
N GLU A 246 1.56 10.29 -8.47
CA GLU A 246 1.33 11.69 -8.82
C GLU A 246 1.92 12.02 -10.19
N ALA A 247 3.13 11.54 -10.48
CA ALA A 247 3.75 11.70 -11.78
C ALA A 247 2.90 11.07 -12.91
N ARG A 248 2.28 9.93 -12.67
CA ARG A 248 1.45 9.22 -13.65
C ARG A 248 0.26 10.05 -14.15
N THR A 249 -0.30 10.89 -13.30
CA THR A 249 -1.49 11.71 -13.62
C THR A 249 -1.16 13.14 -13.95
N LEU A 250 0.14 13.51 -14.00
CA LEU A 250 0.59 14.88 -14.28
C LEU A 250 0.27 15.27 -15.71
N LYS A 251 -0.37 16.43 -15.88
CA LYS A 251 -0.72 17.01 -17.17
C LYS A 251 0.09 18.26 -17.44
N TRP A 252 0.16 18.69 -18.69
CA TRP A 252 0.90 19.90 -19.06
C TRP A 252 0.37 21.16 -18.38
N ARG A 253 -0.94 21.28 -18.15
CA ARG A 253 -1.57 22.39 -17.42
C ARG A 253 -1.18 22.50 -15.96
N ASP A 254 -0.59 21.43 -15.39
CA ASP A 254 -0.17 21.38 -13.97
C ASP A 254 1.22 21.97 -13.76
N LEU A 255 1.89 22.44 -14.83
CA LEU A 255 3.21 23.04 -14.78
C LEU A 255 3.12 24.55 -14.71
N HIS A 256 3.76 25.18 -13.74
CA HIS A 256 3.71 26.62 -13.53
C HIS A 256 5.12 27.23 -13.41
N LYS A 257 5.30 28.40 -14.01
CA LYS A 257 6.49 29.23 -13.82
C LYS A 257 6.32 30.02 -12.53
N ILE A 258 7.32 29.98 -11.66
CA ILE A 258 7.40 30.82 -10.47
C ILE A 258 8.61 31.74 -10.56
N HIS A 259 8.46 32.94 -10.03
CA HIS A 259 9.56 33.89 -9.88
C HIS A 259 10.16 33.70 -8.48
N ILE A 260 11.48 33.50 -8.40
CA ILE A 260 12.19 33.55 -7.15
C ILE A 260 12.46 35.04 -6.91
N LYS A 261 11.89 35.61 -5.85
CA LYS A 261 12.24 36.96 -5.40
C LYS A 261 13.73 36.92 -5.05
N GLY A 262 14.54 37.55 -5.87
CA GLY A 262 15.91 37.87 -5.51
C GLY A 262 15.89 38.70 -4.23
N ASP A 263 16.89 38.53 -3.36
CA ASP A 263 17.04 39.34 -2.17
C ASP A 263 17.17 40.82 -2.64
N GLU A 264 16.07 41.60 -2.50
CA GLU A 264 16.01 43.00 -2.90
C GLU A 264 17.09 43.85 -2.19
N ARG A 265 17.74 43.29 -1.15
CA ARG A 265 18.86 43.93 -0.42
C ARG A 265 20.19 43.86 -1.13
N GLN A 266 20.37 42.97 -2.14
CA GLN A 266 21.64 42.90 -2.92
C GLN A 266 21.60 43.71 -4.23
N VAL A 267 20.44 44.22 -4.64
CA VAL A 267 20.30 44.99 -5.89
C VAL A 267 20.56 46.49 -5.69
N ALA A 268 20.67 46.96 -4.44
CA ALA A 268 20.74 48.40 -4.12
C ALA A 268 22.16 49.02 -4.10
N GLU A 269 23.22 48.25 -4.36
CA GLU A 269 24.59 48.75 -4.15
C GLU A 269 25.56 48.69 -5.35
N VAL A 270 25.06 48.44 -6.57
CA VAL A 270 25.99 48.54 -7.74
C VAL A 270 25.28 49.38 -8.83
N GLU A 271 25.49 50.65 -8.80
CA GLU A 271 25.18 51.57 -9.90
C GLU A 271 25.98 51.15 -11.12
N GLY A 272 25.28 50.72 -12.18
CA GLY A 272 25.87 50.47 -13.51
C GLY A 272 25.81 49.04 -14.04
N GLN A 273 25.25 48.08 -13.34
CA GLN A 273 25.02 46.71 -13.88
C GLN A 273 23.56 46.52 -14.29
N GLU A 274 23.31 45.94 -15.48
CA GLU A 274 21.98 45.51 -15.92
C GLU A 274 21.28 44.73 -14.80
N ALA A 275 20.05 45.12 -14.47
CA ALA A 275 19.23 44.47 -13.47
C ALA A 275 19.25 42.96 -13.68
N ALA A 276 19.73 42.21 -12.70
CA ALA A 276 19.83 40.75 -12.77
C ALA A 276 18.48 40.16 -13.16
N LYS A 277 18.43 39.42 -14.27
CA LYS A 277 17.20 38.79 -14.76
C LYS A 277 16.55 37.97 -13.64
N PRO A 278 15.27 38.14 -13.36
CA PRO A 278 14.59 37.43 -12.27
C PRO A 278 14.79 35.91 -12.43
N VAL A 279 15.36 35.29 -11.43
CA VAL A 279 15.56 33.83 -11.42
C VAL A 279 14.19 33.17 -11.37
N THR A 280 13.91 32.37 -12.38
CA THR A 280 12.65 31.63 -12.45
C THR A 280 12.85 30.16 -12.18
N ASN A 281 11.91 29.54 -11.51
CA ASN A 281 11.88 28.10 -11.27
C ASN A 281 10.56 27.49 -11.72
N LEU A 282 10.45 26.17 -11.67
CA LEU A 282 9.28 25.40 -12.01
C LEU A 282 8.56 24.95 -10.76
N ALA A 283 7.24 25.13 -10.74
CA ALA A 283 6.35 24.50 -9.78
C ALA A 283 5.38 23.54 -10.50
N LEU A 284 4.94 22.54 -9.78
CA LEU A 284 4.02 21.52 -10.25
C LEU A 284 2.81 21.48 -9.32
N THR A 285 1.60 21.48 -9.86
CA THR A 285 0.41 21.12 -9.08
C THR A 285 0.21 19.61 -9.18
N VAL A 286 0.34 18.89 -8.09
CA VAL A 286 0.15 17.43 -8.07
C VAL A 286 -1.05 17.05 -7.23
N SER A 287 -1.76 16.02 -7.67
CA SER A 287 -2.91 15.45 -6.96
C SER A 287 -2.58 14.04 -6.50
N GLY A 288 -2.80 13.76 -5.24
CA GLY A 288 -2.49 12.47 -4.66
C GLY A 288 -3.44 12.09 -3.52
N LYS A 289 -3.11 11.04 -2.78
CA LYS A 289 -3.93 10.52 -1.67
C LYS A 289 -4.26 11.57 -0.59
N THR A 290 -3.41 12.59 -0.43
CA THR A 290 -3.54 13.66 0.56
C THR A 290 -4.11 14.98 -0.02
N GLY A 291 -4.73 14.91 -1.20
CA GLY A 291 -5.27 16.09 -1.88
C GLY A 291 -4.29 16.71 -2.89
N LYS A 292 -4.59 17.94 -3.31
CA LYS A 292 -3.76 18.74 -4.23
C LYS A 292 -2.70 19.52 -3.44
N ARG A 293 -1.50 19.63 -3.99
CA ARG A 293 -0.44 20.49 -3.47
C ARG A 293 0.47 21.01 -4.59
N GLU A 294 1.13 22.10 -4.31
CA GLU A 294 2.21 22.63 -5.14
C GLU A 294 3.55 22.02 -4.72
N VAL A 295 4.38 21.72 -5.70
CA VAL A 295 5.74 21.19 -5.54
C VAL A 295 6.69 22.07 -6.29
N VAL A 296 7.64 22.68 -5.60
CA VAL A 296 8.72 23.45 -6.22
C VAL A 296 9.86 22.51 -6.58
N ALA A 297 10.33 22.60 -7.82
CA ALA A 297 11.45 21.82 -8.29
C ALA A 297 12.78 22.25 -7.59
N ARG A 298 13.70 21.29 -7.42
CA ARG A 298 15.01 21.54 -6.78
C ARG A 298 15.82 22.63 -7.49
N THR A 299 15.82 22.62 -8.81
CA THR A 299 16.60 23.55 -9.64
C THR A 299 15.81 24.01 -10.85
N SER A 300 16.12 25.19 -11.38
CA SER A 300 15.59 25.69 -12.66
C SER A 300 15.91 24.77 -13.84
N GLU A 301 17.00 24.02 -13.78
CA GLU A 301 17.38 23.01 -14.78
C GLU A 301 16.34 21.89 -14.96
N THR A 302 15.47 21.67 -13.95
CA THR A 302 14.39 20.68 -14.03
C THR A 302 13.46 20.98 -15.21
N LYS A 303 13.28 22.25 -15.57
CA LYS A 303 12.52 22.68 -16.74
C LYS A 303 13.00 22.02 -18.04
N LYS A 304 14.33 21.89 -18.22
CA LYS A 304 14.92 21.27 -19.41
C LYS A 304 14.48 19.82 -19.62
N HIS A 305 14.15 19.11 -18.53
CA HIS A 305 13.65 17.73 -18.64
C HIS A 305 12.22 17.68 -19.18
N PHE A 306 11.37 18.62 -18.77
CA PHE A 306 10.03 18.77 -19.32
C PHE A 306 10.06 19.26 -20.79
N GLU A 307 10.94 20.19 -21.11
CA GLU A 307 11.15 20.66 -22.49
C GLU A 307 11.51 19.52 -23.44
N ARG A 308 12.37 18.58 -23.00
CA ARG A 308 12.73 17.40 -23.81
C ARG A 308 11.52 16.49 -24.02
N ILE A 309 10.70 16.27 -22.99
CA ILE A 309 9.46 15.50 -23.16
C ILE A 309 8.48 16.23 -24.07
N LEU A 310 8.38 17.56 -23.96
CA LEU A 310 7.54 18.35 -24.85
C LEU A 310 8.02 18.25 -26.31
N THR A 311 9.34 18.20 -26.53
CA THR A 311 9.92 17.97 -27.88
C THR A 311 9.49 16.59 -28.44
N LEU A 312 9.47 15.54 -27.61
CA LEU A 312 8.94 14.23 -28.03
C LEU A 312 7.46 14.34 -28.42
N ARG A 313 6.64 15.01 -27.61
CA ARG A 313 5.22 15.19 -27.90
C ARG A 313 4.96 16.08 -29.13
N LYS A 314 5.83 17.06 -29.38
CA LYS A 314 5.75 17.86 -30.63
C LYS A 314 6.06 17.01 -31.88
N ALA A 315 6.99 16.06 -31.78
CA ALA A 315 7.22 15.11 -32.88
C ALA A 315 6.01 14.18 -33.12
N ASP A 316 5.28 13.85 -32.07
CA ASP A 316 4.06 13.04 -32.18
C ASP A 316 2.93 13.76 -32.97
N LEU A 317 2.96 15.09 -33.14
CA LEU A 317 1.97 15.84 -33.96
C LEU A 317 2.01 15.45 -35.46
N THR A 318 3.11 14.89 -35.94
CA THR A 318 3.30 14.44 -37.32
C THR A 318 3.31 12.92 -37.48
N ASP A 319 3.10 12.17 -36.42
CA ASP A 319 3.08 10.70 -36.44
C ASP A 319 1.63 10.20 -36.44
N GLU A 320 1.23 9.50 -37.51
CA GLU A 320 -0.13 8.98 -37.69
C GLU A 320 -0.60 8.01 -36.58
N ARG A 321 0.32 7.46 -35.81
CA ARG A 321 0.04 6.58 -34.68
C ARG A 321 -0.30 7.35 -33.39
N SER A 322 -0.20 8.66 -33.44
CA SER A 322 -0.37 9.53 -32.25
C SER A 322 -1.82 9.93 -32.06
N ASP A 323 -2.23 10.03 -30.78
CA ASP A 323 -3.50 10.62 -30.34
C ASP A 323 -3.66 12.11 -30.69
N ILE A 324 -2.55 12.78 -30.97
CA ILE A 324 -2.51 14.23 -31.30
C ILE A 324 -2.07 14.48 -32.75
N TYR A 325 -2.09 13.46 -33.60
CA TYR A 325 -1.76 13.60 -35.02
C TYR A 325 -2.58 14.70 -35.68
N GLY A 326 -1.93 15.57 -36.44
CA GLY A 326 -2.58 16.67 -37.17
C GLY A 326 -3.03 17.85 -36.31
N LEU A 327 -2.87 17.80 -34.99
CA LEU A 327 -3.11 18.97 -34.13
C LEU A 327 -2.01 20.04 -34.33
N LYS A 328 -2.38 21.31 -34.10
CA LYS A 328 -1.44 22.44 -34.19
C LYS A 328 -0.46 22.48 -33.00
N GLU A 329 -0.93 22.08 -31.84
CA GLU A 329 -0.17 22.15 -30.56
C GLU A 329 -0.46 20.97 -29.68
N VAL A 330 0.46 20.70 -28.75
CA VAL A 330 0.29 19.70 -27.70
C VAL A 330 -0.78 20.16 -26.71
N PRO A 331 -1.85 19.37 -26.47
CA PRO A 331 -2.94 19.78 -25.60
C PRO A 331 -2.47 19.96 -24.14
N LEU A 332 -2.90 21.04 -23.49
CA LEU A 332 -2.62 21.28 -22.07
C LEU A 332 -3.20 20.21 -21.15
N ASP A 333 -4.30 19.58 -21.55
CA ASP A 333 -4.92 18.47 -20.83
C ASP A 333 -4.25 17.12 -21.07
N GLY A 334 -3.29 17.05 -22.01
CA GLY A 334 -2.50 15.86 -22.28
C GLY A 334 -1.58 15.48 -21.13
N TYR A 335 -1.34 14.19 -20.97
CA TYR A 335 -0.41 13.69 -19.95
C TYR A 335 1.05 13.99 -20.32
N VAL A 336 1.85 14.34 -19.32
CA VAL A 336 3.30 14.55 -19.50
C VAL A 336 4.01 13.24 -19.82
N PHE A 337 3.68 12.18 -19.07
CA PHE A 337 4.31 10.85 -19.20
C PHE A 337 3.34 9.87 -19.86
N CYS A 338 3.34 9.88 -21.18
CA CYS A 338 2.44 9.03 -21.96
C CYS A 338 3.16 8.33 -23.13
N GLY A 339 2.51 7.28 -23.64
CA GLY A 339 2.86 6.65 -24.91
C GLY A 339 2.61 7.61 -26.09
N ILE A 340 2.90 7.12 -27.30
CA ILE A 340 2.59 7.86 -28.53
C ILE A 340 1.07 8.02 -28.71
N ASP A 341 0.31 7.05 -28.20
CA ASP A 341 -1.16 7.00 -28.14
C ASP A 341 -1.78 7.93 -27.09
N GLY A 342 -1.00 8.79 -26.43
CA GLY A 342 -1.45 9.69 -25.37
C GLY A 342 -1.88 9.00 -24.07
N VAL A 343 -1.91 7.66 -24.03
CA VAL A 343 -2.27 6.93 -22.82
C VAL A 343 -1.15 7.06 -21.77
N PRO A 344 -1.48 7.42 -20.51
CA PRO A 344 -0.48 7.59 -19.49
C PRO A 344 0.25 6.27 -19.25
N ILE A 345 1.59 6.32 -19.21
CA ILE A 345 2.43 5.15 -18.97
C ILE A 345 2.09 4.57 -17.60
N GLY A 346 1.53 3.38 -17.58
CA GLY A 346 1.03 2.71 -16.37
C GLY A 346 2.11 2.52 -15.31
N SER A 347 3.33 2.14 -15.73
CA SER A 347 4.45 1.96 -14.82
C SER A 347 5.78 1.88 -15.56
N PHE A 348 6.76 2.63 -15.08
CA PHE A 348 8.16 2.51 -15.49
C PHE A 348 8.95 1.47 -14.66
N LYS A 349 8.27 0.66 -13.82
CA LYS A 349 8.95 -0.23 -12.87
C LYS A 349 9.92 -1.20 -13.54
N LYS A 350 9.49 -1.86 -14.62
CA LYS A 350 10.33 -2.82 -15.37
C LYS A 350 11.50 -2.12 -16.05
N SER A 351 11.23 -1.08 -16.83
CA SER A 351 12.23 -0.31 -17.56
C SER A 351 13.27 0.33 -16.63
N PHE A 352 12.85 0.80 -15.46
CA PHE A 352 13.74 1.33 -14.44
C PHE A 352 14.60 0.24 -13.79
N ALA A 353 14.02 -0.92 -13.48
CA ALA A 353 14.77 -2.06 -12.92
C ALA A 353 15.89 -2.50 -13.89
N THR A 354 15.59 -2.64 -15.18
CA THR A 354 16.58 -2.91 -16.21
C THR A 354 17.65 -1.82 -16.29
N LEU A 355 17.24 -0.54 -16.26
CA LEU A 355 18.14 0.61 -16.32
C LEU A 355 19.16 0.60 -15.17
N ILE A 356 18.74 0.41 -13.92
CA ILE A 356 19.64 0.42 -12.75
C ILE A 356 20.52 -0.82 -12.68
N GLN A 357 20.04 -1.96 -13.18
CA GLN A 357 20.82 -3.18 -13.32
C GLN A 357 21.93 -3.01 -14.35
N GLU A 358 21.62 -2.52 -15.56
CA GLU A 358 22.60 -2.26 -16.62
C GLU A 358 23.62 -1.17 -16.18
N ALA A 359 23.22 -0.22 -15.37
CA ALA A 359 24.10 0.81 -14.82
C ALA A 359 24.94 0.33 -13.63
N GLY A 360 24.74 -0.90 -13.13
CA GLY A 360 25.45 -1.45 -11.98
C GLY A 360 25.15 -0.74 -10.65
N VAL A 361 23.91 -0.20 -10.50
CA VAL A 361 23.46 0.54 -9.31
C VAL A 361 22.13 0.01 -8.80
N GLU A 362 21.90 -1.30 -8.91
CA GLU A 362 20.64 -1.96 -8.52
C GLU A 362 20.41 -1.94 -6.99
N THR A 363 21.48 -2.07 -6.22
CA THR A 363 21.44 -2.10 -4.75
C THR A 363 22.17 -0.93 -4.14
N ASP A 364 21.78 -0.56 -2.92
CA ASP A 364 22.54 0.41 -2.12
C ASP A 364 23.74 -0.26 -1.40
N SER A 365 24.50 0.51 -0.63
CA SER A 365 25.66 0.04 0.14
C SER A 365 25.32 -1.01 1.22
N PHE A 366 24.05 -1.25 1.49
CA PHE A 366 23.53 -2.25 2.44
C PHE A 366 22.88 -3.45 1.75
N GLY A 367 23.04 -3.57 0.41
CA GLY A 367 22.45 -4.65 -0.38
C GLY A 367 20.94 -4.53 -0.60
N GLN A 368 20.31 -3.41 -0.24
CA GLN A 368 18.88 -3.23 -0.45
C GLN A 368 18.57 -2.80 -1.89
N ARG A 369 17.61 -3.47 -2.51
CA ARG A 369 17.22 -3.18 -3.90
C ARG A 369 16.55 -1.83 -4.04
N ARG A 370 17.05 -1.05 -4.99
CA ARG A 370 16.46 0.24 -5.38
C ARG A 370 15.23 0.05 -6.25
N SER A 371 14.32 1.00 -6.17
CA SER A 371 13.08 1.06 -6.95
C SER A 371 12.82 2.49 -7.40
N LEU A 372 11.79 2.73 -8.22
CA LEU A 372 11.35 4.09 -8.56
C LEU A 372 11.12 4.97 -7.34
N TYR A 373 10.68 4.37 -6.22
CA TYR A 373 10.46 5.12 -4.99
C TYR A 373 11.77 5.61 -4.36
N SER A 374 12.90 4.95 -4.66
CA SER A 374 14.24 5.36 -4.23
C SER A 374 14.63 6.73 -4.79
N LEU A 375 14.08 7.16 -5.92
CA LEU A 375 14.30 8.51 -6.47
C LEU A 375 13.77 9.60 -5.55
N ARG A 376 12.60 9.38 -4.96
CA ARG A 376 12.03 10.29 -3.97
C ARG A 376 12.86 10.31 -2.68
N HIS A 377 13.41 9.16 -2.28
CA HIS A 377 14.32 9.09 -1.14
C HIS A 377 15.64 9.84 -1.44
N THR A 378 16.17 9.69 -2.66
CA THR A 378 17.35 10.44 -3.12
C THR A 378 17.10 11.95 -3.09
N TYR A 379 15.94 12.41 -3.58
CA TYR A 379 15.55 13.82 -3.47
C TYR A 379 15.58 14.30 -2.02
N ALA A 380 14.92 13.58 -1.12
CA ALA A 380 14.86 13.96 0.30
C ALA A 380 16.25 14.02 0.94
N THR A 381 17.09 12.99 0.72
CA THR A 381 18.44 12.93 1.25
C THR A 381 19.29 14.11 0.73
N PHE A 382 19.26 14.38 -0.57
CA PHE A 382 20.04 15.50 -1.14
C PHE A 382 19.57 16.85 -0.61
N ARG A 383 18.24 17.06 -0.49
CA ARG A 383 17.71 18.33 0.04
C ARG A 383 18.06 18.55 1.51
N LEU A 384 18.06 17.49 2.32
CA LEU A 384 18.48 17.56 3.73
C LEU A 384 20.00 17.85 3.84
N HIS A 385 20.82 17.21 2.99
CA HIS A 385 22.26 17.51 2.94
C HIS A 385 22.57 18.93 2.44
N GLU A 386 21.68 19.53 1.66
CA GLU A 386 21.76 20.92 1.22
C GLU A 386 21.22 21.92 2.26
N GLY A 387 20.85 21.46 3.46
CA GLY A 387 20.39 22.29 4.56
C GLY A 387 18.94 22.79 4.42
N VAL A 388 18.11 22.17 3.58
CA VAL A 388 16.71 22.57 3.46
C VAL A 388 15.96 22.22 4.73
N ASN A 389 15.24 23.19 5.28
CA ASN A 389 14.43 23.00 6.47
C ASN A 389 13.44 21.82 6.32
N GLN A 390 13.42 20.91 7.31
CA GLN A 390 12.64 19.68 7.28
C GLN A 390 11.14 19.93 7.15
N TYR A 391 10.61 20.96 7.78
CA TYR A 391 9.19 21.31 7.68
C TYR A 391 8.82 21.74 6.25
N ILE A 392 9.64 22.61 5.63
CA ILE A 392 9.45 23.05 4.25
C ILE A 392 9.55 21.87 3.28
N LEU A 393 10.55 21.01 3.50
CA LEU A 393 10.75 19.80 2.69
C LEU A 393 9.57 18.83 2.82
N ALA A 394 9.08 18.60 4.05
CA ALA A 394 7.92 17.75 4.31
C ALA A 394 6.67 18.27 3.56
N LYS A 395 6.42 19.58 3.62
CA LYS A 395 5.32 20.26 2.91
C LYS A 395 5.45 20.09 1.40
N ASN A 396 6.62 20.39 0.83
CA ASN A 396 6.91 20.23 -0.61
C ASN A 396 6.70 18.78 -1.08
N MET A 397 7.18 17.81 -0.32
CA MET A 397 7.03 16.39 -0.62
C MET A 397 5.62 15.85 -0.31
N GLY A 398 4.80 16.52 0.47
CA GLY A 398 3.50 16.00 0.96
C GLY A 398 3.70 14.79 1.87
N THR A 399 4.57 14.92 2.88
CA THR A 399 4.85 13.94 3.92
C THR A 399 4.87 14.65 5.28
N SER A 400 5.07 13.93 6.38
CA SER A 400 5.25 14.54 7.70
C SER A 400 6.74 14.66 8.06
N VAL A 401 7.07 15.58 8.97
CA VAL A 401 8.42 15.71 9.53
C VAL A 401 8.83 14.41 10.20
N ALA A 402 7.95 13.79 10.98
CA ALA A 402 8.21 12.50 11.63
C ALA A 402 8.60 11.40 10.62
N MET A 403 8.02 11.41 9.41
CA MET A 403 8.41 10.47 8.33
C MET A 403 9.77 10.81 7.74
N LEU A 404 10.15 12.09 7.68
CA LEU A 404 11.50 12.47 7.26
C LEU A 404 12.53 12.05 8.31
N GLU A 405 12.28 12.30 9.59
CA GLU A 405 13.13 11.88 10.70
C GLU A 405 13.32 10.37 10.74
N ALA A 406 12.21 9.61 10.63
CA ALA A 406 12.24 8.15 10.69
C ALA A 406 13.10 7.51 9.59
N PHE A 407 13.19 8.12 8.40
CA PHE A 407 13.89 7.55 7.26
C PHE A 407 15.20 8.25 6.90
N TYR A 408 15.38 9.51 7.33
CA TYR A 408 16.54 10.34 6.94
C TYR A 408 17.24 10.99 8.13
N GLY A 409 16.72 10.80 9.37
CA GLY A 409 17.28 11.37 10.61
C GLY A 409 18.69 10.88 10.97
N HIS A 410 19.27 9.96 10.16
CA HIS A 410 20.66 9.54 10.28
C HIS A 410 21.65 10.52 9.61
N THR A 411 21.17 11.70 9.24
CA THR A 411 22.05 12.80 8.79
C THR A 411 23.01 13.10 9.92
N SER A 412 24.29 12.84 9.69
CA SER A 412 25.35 12.98 10.71
C SER A 412 25.31 14.39 11.29
N ASN A 413 25.37 14.51 12.63
CA ASN A 413 25.55 15.80 13.30
C ASN A 413 26.75 16.61 12.79
N ILE A 414 27.73 15.91 12.18
CA ILE A 414 28.88 16.50 11.50
C ILE A 414 28.45 17.39 10.32
N LEU A 415 27.40 17.02 9.57
CA LEU A 415 26.86 17.84 8.48
C LEU A 415 26.06 19.05 8.97
N ALA A 416 25.59 19.01 10.21
CA ALA A 416 24.89 20.10 10.86
C ALA A 416 25.81 20.95 11.77
N THR A 417 27.12 20.74 11.70
CA THR A 417 28.10 21.44 12.56
C THR A 417 27.91 22.97 12.49
N ASP A 418 27.74 23.52 11.31
CA ASP A 418 27.57 24.97 11.12
C ASP A 418 26.29 25.49 11.78
N GLU A 419 25.23 24.70 11.84
CA GLU A 419 23.99 25.05 12.52
C GLU A 419 24.08 24.84 14.04
N LEU A 420 24.73 23.76 14.46
CA LEU A 420 24.90 23.43 15.89
C LEU A 420 25.88 24.40 16.57
N THR A 421 26.82 24.98 15.81
CA THR A 421 27.84 25.91 16.32
C THR A 421 27.49 27.39 16.08
N LYS A 422 26.37 27.70 15.45
CA LYS A 422 25.89 29.09 15.28
C LYS A 422 25.71 29.78 16.64
N SER A 423 26.70 30.54 17.06
CA SER A 423 26.49 31.56 18.10
C SER A 423 25.83 32.79 17.48
N ARG A 424 25.05 33.54 18.26
CA ARG A 424 24.27 34.72 17.82
C ARG A 424 25.05 35.84 17.15
N GLU A 425 26.38 35.72 17.15
CA GLU A 425 27.32 36.73 16.61
C GLU A 425 28.45 36.05 15.83
N ARG A 426 28.22 35.71 14.56
CA ARG A 426 29.31 35.63 13.59
C ARG A 426 28.81 35.53 12.14
N LYS A 427 28.95 36.60 11.39
CA LYS A 427 29.14 36.54 9.94
C LYS A 427 30.57 36.02 9.72
N THR A 428 30.74 34.80 9.23
CA THR A 428 32.08 34.34 8.82
C THR A 428 32.01 33.46 7.55
N THR A 429 32.94 33.78 6.68
CA THR A 429 33.31 33.19 5.42
C THR A 429 33.58 31.69 5.53
N HIS A 430 33.15 30.92 4.51
CA HIS A 430 33.37 29.47 4.39
C HIS A 430 34.87 29.09 4.40
N GLN A 431 35.30 28.40 5.47
CA GLN A 431 36.57 27.64 5.45
C GLN A 431 36.23 26.12 5.48
N LYS A 432 36.89 25.38 4.57
CA LYS A 432 36.85 23.91 4.54
C LYS A 432 37.52 23.35 5.80
N THR A 433 36.78 22.68 6.66
CA THR A 433 37.32 22.00 7.85
C THR A 433 38.07 20.73 7.48
N ARG A 434 39.37 20.68 7.81
CA ARG A 434 40.21 19.48 7.77
C ARG A 434 39.95 18.65 9.02
N LYS A 435 39.74 17.34 8.90
CA LYS A 435 39.59 16.43 10.05
C LYS A 435 40.94 16.36 10.79
N VAL A 436 40.98 16.86 12.01
CA VAL A 436 42.10 16.72 12.96
C VAL A 436 41.71 15.65 14.00
N SER A 437 42.66 14.82 14.41
CA SER A 437 42.45 13.84 15.48
C SER A 437 42.10 14.53 16.81
N ALA A 438 41.18 13.97 17.58
CA ALA A 438 40.80 14.53 18.89
C ALA A 438 41.98 14.60 19.87
N LEU A 439 42.95 13.71 19.75
CA LEU A 439 44.18 13.71 20.56
C LEU A 439 45.14 14.83 20.18
N ASP A 440 45.26 15.13 18.89
CA ASP A 440 46.10 16.23 18.41
C ASP A 440 45.54 17.59 18.84
N TRP A 441 44.23 17.73 18.83
CA TRP A 441 43.54 18.95 19.28
C TRP A 441 43.61 19.18 20.79
N LEU A 442 43.58 18.10 21.62
CA LEU A 442 43.69 18.19 23.07
C LEU A 442 45.10 18.40 23.58
N SER A 443 46.13 18.15 22.75
CA SER A 443 47.53 18.37 23.10
C SER A 443 48.04 19.80 22.82
N ASP A 444 47.27 20.62 22.10
CA ASP A 444 47.60 22.03 21.80
C ASP A 444 46.98 23.04 22.78
N ALA A 445 46.54 22.59 23.99
CA ALA A 445 45.94 23.43 25.03
C ALA A 445 46.90 23.67 26.22
#